data_b1ec55409d61fd4cc8c4687aa829d569
#
_entry.id   b1ec55409d61fd4cc8c4687aa829d569
#
_cell.length_a   1.000
_cell.length_b   1.000
_cell.length_c   1.000
_cell.angle_alpha   90.00
_cell.angle_beta   90.00
_cell.angle_gamma   90.00
#
_symmetry.space_group_name_H-M   'P 1'
#
loop_
_entity.id
_entity.type
_entity.pdbx_description
1 polymer ?
#
loop_
_entity_poly.entity_id
_entity_poly.type
_entity_poly.pdbx_seq_one_letter_code
_entity_poly.pdbx_strand_id
1 'polypeptide(L)'
;MRFNPAISLICAFIFTLGASFSNFNIYFLLPIIFLVAVNFSNSLEVLKKLLFLNLFIFTIFIFVWFQADFYEAINIYLRTNIIIFFNLLLFFDSKGLDIIRGFFLLKFPKRFISAFYFTWKMIIELQNEFKNIKISLISRNFSNKTSLFTYQTYGNILGLLFIKSMQKAQNLKDSFDLRGFNGEIYLNSDFSLSKYDCILLFIIIFTLILKVFL
;
A
#
# COMPACT_ATOMS: atom_id res chain seq x y z
N MET A 1 2.98 12.72 5.56
CA MET A 1 3.97 11.63 5.72
C MET A 1 5.18 12.17 6.45
N ARG A 2 5.68 11.48 7.48
CA ARG A 2 6.85 11.95 8.26
C ARG A 2 8.18 11.62 7.57
N PHE A 3 8.19 10.61 6.71
CA PHE A 3 9.36 10.12 5.98
C PHE A 3 9.32 10.53 4.51
N ASN A 4 10.48 10.64 3.88
CA ASN A 4 10.57 10.87 2.44
C ASN A 4 10.02 9.66 1.68
N PRO A 5 9.04 9.83 0.76
CA PRO A 5 8.39 8.71 0.11
C PRO A 5 9.33 7.83 -0.72
N ALA A 6 10.39 8.40 -1.31
CA ALA A 6 11.36 7.61 -2.05
C ALA A 6 12.16 6.67 -1.13
N ILE A 7 12.64 7.20 0.01
CA ILE A 7 13.39 6.42 0.98
C ILE A 7 12.51 5.35 1.62
N SER A 8 11.26 5.69 1.94
CA SER A 8 10.31 4.71 2.48
C SER A 8 10.11 3.52 1.54
N LEU A 9 9.99 3.76 0.21
CA LEU A 9 9.86 2.67 -0.77
C LEU A 9 11.12 1.81 -0.83
N ILE A 10 12.31 2.44 -0.84
CA ILE A 10 13.58 1.71 -0.84
C ILE A 10 13.73 0.88 0.45
N CYS A 11 13.47 1.49 1.61
CA CYS A 11 13.55 0.82 2.91
C CYS A 11 12.58 -0.36 3.00
N ALA A 12 11.33 -0.19 2.53
CA ALA A 12 10.34 -1.25 2.48
C ALA A 12 10.80 -2.42 1.61
N PHE A 13 11.33 -2.12 0.42
CA PHE A 13 11.79 -3.14 -0.52
C PHE A 13 13.00 -3.91 0.01
N ILE A 14 14.03 -3.21 0.48
CA ILE A 14 15.26 -3.79 1.01
C ILE A 14 14.97 -4.65 2.25
N PHE A 15 14.19 -4.13 3.20
CA PHE A 15 13.84 -4.87 4.41
C PHE A 15 13.01 -6.11 4.11
N THR A 16 11.99 -5.98 3.25
CA THR A 16 11.11 -7.11 2.89
C THR A 16 11.89 -8.21 2.19
N LEU A 17 12.76 -7.89 1.23
CA LEU A 17 13.63 -8.87 0.57
C LEU A 17 14.60 -9.47 1.56
N GLY A 18 15.28 -8.66 2.37
CA GLY A 18 16.25 -9.15 3.37
C GLY A 18 15.63 -10.12 4.36
N ALA A 19 14.44 -9.80 4.87
CA ALA A 19 13.72 -10.66 5.80
C ALA A 19 13.10 -11.89 5.13
N SER A 20 12.68 -11.80 3.86
CA SER A 20 12.05 -12.91 3.13
C SER A 20 13.01 -14.09 2.87
N PHE A 21 14.29 -13.82 2.62
CA PHE A 21 15.31 -14.84 2.33
C PHE A 21 16.13 -15.25 3.55
N SER A 22 15.64 -15.06 4.77
CA SER A 22 16.33 -15.43 6.00
C SER A 22 15.40 -16.12 6.99
N ASN A 23 16.00 -16.91 7.88
CA ASN A 23 15.29 -17.38 9.05
C ASN A 23 15.03 -16.20 10.00
N PHE A 24 14.02 -16.36 10.86
CA PHE A 24 13.71 -15.34 11.85
C PHE A 24 14.90 -15.12 12.80
N ASN A 25 15.40 -13.87 12.84
CA ASN A 25 16.42 -13.42 13.76
C ASN A 25 15.94 -12.20 14.54
N ILE A 26 16.31 -12.10 15.80
CA ILE A 26 15.93 -11.01 16.73
C ILE A 26 16.35 -9.64 16.19
N TYR A 27 17.41 -9.55 15.39
CA TYR A 27 17.89 -8.28 14.81
C TYR A 27 16.88 -7.58 13.90
N PHE A 28 15.93 -8.31 13.29
CA PHE A 28 14.87 -7.72 12.49
C PHE A 28 13.85 -6.90 13.30
N LEU A 29 13.90 -6.99 14.63
CA LEU A 29 13.07 -6.14 15.50
C LEU A 29 13.63 -4.71 15.63
N LEU A 30 14.92 -4.47 15.39
CA LEU A 30 15.55 -3.15 15.55
C LEU A 30 14.85 -2.06 14.69
N PRO A 31 14.65 -2.22 13.37
CA PRO A 31 13.98 -1.20 12.57
C PRO A 31 12.51 -1.00 12.97
N ILE A 32 11.85 -2.04 13.47
CA ILE A 32 10.47 -1.96 13.97
C ILE A 32 10.40 -1.14 15.26
N ILE A 33 11.29 -1.39 16.22
CA ILE A 33 11.36 -0.62 17.47
C ILE A 33 11.57 0.86 17.17
N PHE A 34 12.48 1.18 16.25
CA PHE A 34 12.69 2.55 15.80
C PHE A 34 11.42 3.18 15.21
N LEU A 35 10.71 2.49 14.32
CA LEU A 35 9.46 2.99 13.73
C LEU A 35 8.35 3.17 14.76
N VAL A 36 8.24 2.26 15.73
CA VAL A 36 7.28 2.38 16.83
C VAL A 36 7.61 3.60 17.70
N ALA A 37 8.88 3.86 18.00
CA ALA A 37 9.31 5.03 18.76
C ALA A 37 8.97 6.34 18.04
N VAL A 38 9.14 6.39 16.72
CA VAL A 38 8.82 7.59 15.90
C VAL A 38 7.31 7.78 15.72
N ASN A 39 6.54 6.69 15.59
CA ASN A 39 5.09 6.69 15.34
C ASN A 39 4.26 6.19 16.54
N PHE A 40 4.68 6.49 17.75
CA PHE A 40 4.07 5.96 18.98
C PHE A 40 2.55 6.19 19.06
N SER A 41 2.08 7.35 18.65
CA SER A 41 0.66 7.72 18.66
C SER A 41 -0.22 6.82 17.75
N ASN A 42 0.33 6.32 16.64
CA ASN A 42 -0.39 5.52 15.65
C ASN A 42 -0.15 4.01 15.80
N SER A 43 0.77 3.63 16.67
CA SER A 43 1.19 2.22 16.84
C SER A 43 0.05 1.31 17.29
N LEU A 44 -0.87 1.80 18.12
CA LEU A 44 -2.05 1.05 18.59
C LEU A 44 -3.04 0.74 17.46
N GLU A 45 -3.26 1.67 16.53
CA GLU A 45 -4.13 1.44 15.38
C GLU A 45 -3.50 0.47 14.38
N VAL A 46 -2.19 0.57 14.19
CA VAL A 46 -1.43 -0.38 13.36
C VAL A 46 -1.50 -1.78 13.96
N LEU A 47 -1.37 -1.90 15.28
CA LEU A 47 -1.47 -3.19 15.98
C LEU A 47 -2.87 -3.82 15.79
N LYS A 48 -3.93 -3.04 15.88
CA LYS A 48 -5.31 -3.52 15.61
C LYS A 48 -5.47 -4.03 14.18
N LYS A 49 -4.90 -3.33 13.19
CA LYS A 49 -4.92 -3.77 11.78
C LYS A 49 -4.13 -5.06 11.60
N LEU A 50 -2.98 -5.18 12.26
CA LEU A 50 -2.16 -6.38 12.24
C LEU A 50 -2.90 -7.57 12.85
N LEU A 51 -3.60 -7.39 13.96
CA LEU A 51 -4.42 -8.45 14.58
C LEU A 51 -5.50 -8.98 13.62
N PHE A 52 -6.13 -8.10 12.85
CA PHE A 52 -7.10 -8.52 11.83
C PHE A 52 -6.44 -9.34 10.70
N LEU A 53 -5.25 -8.93 10.25
CA LEU A 53 -4.48 -9.67 9.24
C LEU A 53 -3.94 -11.00 9.77
N ASN A 54 -3.67 -11.07 11.08
CA ASN A 54 -3.18 -12.30 11.72
C ASN A 54 -4.16 -13.47 11.58
N LEU A 55 -5.45 -13.24 11.45
CA LEU A 55 -6.41 -14.30 11.20
C LEU A 55 -6.07 -15.06 9.90
N PHE A 56 -5.68 -14.35 8.84
CA PHE A 56 -5.25 -14.97 7.58
C PHE A 56 -3.87 -15.63 7.70
N ILE A 57 -2.93 -14.97 8.37
CA ILE A 57 -1.57 -15.50 8.59
C ILE A 57 -1.64 -16.80 9.43
N PHE A 58 -2.55 -16.86 10.39
CA PHE A 58 -2.78 -18.04 11.22
C PHE A 58 -3.30 -19.23 10.40
N THR A 59 -4.12 -18.98 9.37
CA THR A 59 -4.54 -20.05 8.46
C THR A 59 -3.36 -20.64 7.69
N ILE A 60 -2.42 -19.79 7.23
CA ILE A 60 -1.19 -20.24 6.57
C ILE A 60 -0.31 -21.03 7.55
N PHE A 61 -0.21 -20.57 8.81
CA PHE A 61 0.54 -21.28 9.86
C PHE A 61 0.01 -22.71 10.06
N ILE A 62 -1.30 -22.88 10.18
CA ILE A 62 -1.92 -24.21 10.33
C ILE A 62 -1.59 -25.07 9.13
N PHE A 63 -1.72 -24.55 7.91
CA PHE A 63 -1.47 -25.31 6.69
C PHE A 63 -0.01 -25.80 6.60
N VAL A 64 0.95 -24.92 6.90
CA VAL A 64 2.37 -25.26 6.90
C VAL A 64 2.69 -26.27 7.99
N TRP A 65 2.08 -26.15 9.17
CA TRP A 65 2.27 -27.10 10.26
C TRP A 65 1.85 -28.54 9.88
N PHE A 66 0.80 -28.68 9.09
CA PHE A 66 0.38 -30.00 8.59
C PHE A 66 1.28 -30.57 7.48
N GLN A 67 1.98 -29.72 6.74
CA GLN A 67 2.83 -30.17 5.61
C GLN A 67 4.32 -30.25 5.95
N ALA A 68 4.79 -29.45 6.89
CA ALA A 68 6.20 -29.33 7.27
C ALA A 68 6.33 -29.44 8.81
N ASP A 69 7.55 -29.19 9.31
CA ASP A 69 7.82 -29.21 10.73
C ASP A 69 7.24 -28.00 11.46
N PHE A 70 6.85 -28.21 12.73
CA PHE A 70 6.33 -27.13 13.59
C PHE A 70 7.30 -25.93 13.71
N TYR A 71 8.61 -26.19 13.70
CA TYR A 71 9.64 -25.15 13.75
C TYR A 71 9.61 -24.25 12.50
N GLU A 72 9.44 -24.83 11.32
CA GLU A 72 9.32 -24.07 10.07
C GLU A 72 8.03 -23.24 10.04
N ALA A 73 6.93 -23.79 10.52
CA ALA A 73 5.66 -23.07 10.60
C ALA A 73 5.77 -21.82 11.51
N ILE A 74 6.40 -21.94 12.68
CA ILE A 74 6.63 -20.80 13.58
C ILE A 74 7.54 -19.76 12.92
N ASN A 75 8.59 -20.19 12.26
CA ASN A 75 9.55 -19.30 11.61
C ASN A 75 8.85 -18.46 10.53
N ILE A 76 8.05 -19.09 9.68
CA ILE A 76 7.26 -18.42 8.64
C ILE A 76 6.25 -17.43 9.28
N TYR A 77 5.55 -17.85 10.33
CA TYR A 77 4.57 -17.04 11.04
C TYR A 77 5.21 -15.75 11.61
N LEU A 78 6.31 -15.89 12.35
CA LEU A 78 7.01 -14.75 12.94
C LEU A 78 7.58 -13.81 11.87
N ARG A 79 8.21 -14.36 10.84
CA ARG A 79 8.79 -13.63 9.73
C ARG A 79 7.73 -12.81 8.99
N THR A 80 6.60 -13.41 8.66
CA THR A 80 5.50 -12.74 7.96
C THR A 80 4.91 -11.60 8.80
N ASN A 81 4.72 -11.83 10.12
CA ASN A 81 4.25 -10.78 11.02
C ASN A 81 5.19 -9.58 11.09
N ILE A 82 6.50 -9.80 11.16
CA ILE A 82 7.51 -8.74 11.19
C ILE A 82 7.49 -7.91 9.91
N ILE A 83 7.46 -8.57 8.75
CA ILE A 83 7.42 -7.89 7.45
C ILE A 83 6.15 -7.03 7.33
N ILE A 84 4.99 -7.57 7.69
CA ILE A 84 3.73 -6.85 7.60
C ILE A 84 3.70 -5.69 8.59
N PHE A 85 4.15 -5.90 9.82
CA PHE A 85 4.17 -4.87 10.85
C PHE A 85 5.09 -3.70 10.47
N PHE A 86 6.28 -4.00 9.96
CA PHE A 86 7.21 -2.99 9.45
C PHE A 86 6.57 -2.15 8.32
N ASN A 87 5.99 -2.79 7.32
CA ASN A 87 5.35 -2.09 6.20
C ASN A 87 4.12 -1.28 6.64
N LEU A 88 3.30 -1.81 7.55
CA LEU A 88 2.15 -1.08 8.10
C LEU A 88 2.58 0.18 8.86
N LEU A 89 3.63 0.09 9.69
CA LEU A 89 4.16 1.25 10.42
C LEU A 89 4.74 2.31 9.46
N LEU A 90 5.44 1.87 8.44
CA LEU A 90 6.12 2.76 7.49
C LEU A 90 5.13 3.54 6.62
N PHE A 91 4.08 2.88 6.13
CA PHE A 91 3.09 3.46 5.22
C PHE A 91 1.78 3.89 5.87
N PHE A 92 1.69 3.88 7.21
CA PHE A 92 0.45 4.19 7.90
C PHE A 92 -0.14 5.56 7.54
N ASP A 93 0.70 6.60 7.50
CA ASP A 93 0.30 7.97 7.19
C ASP A 93 0.39 8.30 5.69
N SER A 94 0.79 7.35 4.84
CA SER A 94 0.97 7.61 3.43
C SER A 94 -0.35 7.58 2.67
N LYS A 95 -0.50 8.55 1.77
CA LYS A 95 -1.59 8.60 0.79
C LYS A 95 -1.10 8.02 -0.54
N GLY A 96 -2.03 7.56 -1.38
CA GLY A 96 -1.65 7.00 -2.68
C GLY A 96 -0.82 7.93 -3.57
N LEU A 97 -1.02 9.24 -3.46
CA LEU A 97 -0.18 10.23 -4.15
C LEU A 97 1.27 10.27 -3.62
N ASP A 98 1.51 9.92 -2.37
CA ASP A 98 2.87 9.92 -1.81
C ASP A 98 3.70 8.78 -2.41
N ILE A 99 3.07 7.64 -2.71
CA ILE A 99 3.73 6.53 -3.41
C ILE A 99 4.16 6.96 -4.82
N ILE A 100 3.27 7.67 -5.54
CA ILE A 100 3.57 8.19 -6.88
C ILE A 100 4.70 9.21 -6.84
N ARG A 101 4.72 10.09 -5.83
CA ARG A 101 5.83 11.01 -5.58
C ARG A 101 7.13 10.27 -5.28
N GLY A 102 7.07 9.15 -4.55
CA GLY A 102 8.21 8.28 -4.31
C GLY A 102 8.81 7.75 -5.61
N PHE A 103 7.99 7.23 -6.53
CA PHE A 103 8.45 6.80 -7.86
C PHE A 103 9.02 7.94 -8.69
N PHE A 104 8.44 9.15 -8.59
CA PHE A 104 8.95 10.33 -9.27
C PHE A 104 10.35 10.70 -8.77
N LEU A 105 10.58 10.72 -7.45
CA LEU A 105 11.89 10.99 -6.85
C LEU A 105 12.93 9.91 -7.18
N LEU A 106 12.49 8.66 -7.34
CA LEU A 106 13.34 7.54 -7.79
C LEU A 106 13.65 7.56 -9.30
N LYS A 107 13.20 8.61 -10.02
CA LYS A 107 13.42 8.78 -11.46
C LYS A 107 12.92 7.61 -12.31
N PHE A 108 11.79 7.03 -11.95
CA PHE A 108 11.13 6.03 -12.81
C PHE A 108 10.73 6.64 -14.16
N PRO A 109 10.49 5.82 -15.23
CA PRO A 109 10.11 6.33 -16.54
C PRO A 109 8.88 7.25 -16.46
N LYS A 110 8.93 8.39 -17.14
CA LYS A 110 7.88 9.44 -17.10
C LYS A 110 6.49 8.89 -17.43
N ARG A 111 6.40 8.01 -18.44
CA ARG A 111 5.14 7.35 -18.84
C ARG A 111 4.55 6.47 -17.75
N PHE A 112 5.39 5.79 -16.97
CA PHE A 112 4.96 4.96 -15.85
C PHE A 112 4.37 5.84 -14.74
N ILE A 113 5.04 6.91 -14.37
CA ILE A 113 4.58 7.84 -13.32
C ILE A 113 3.26 8.50 -13.73
N SER A 114 3.12 8.92 -14.99
CA SER A 114 1.89 9.53 -15.51
C SER A 114 0.73 8.54 -15.48
N ALA A 115 0.95 7.29 -15.89
CA ALA A 115 -0.07 6.25 -15.85
C ALA A 115 -0.58 6.01 -14.42
N PHE A 116 0.33 5.88 -13.43
CA PHE A 116 -0.05 5.71 -12.03
C PHE A 116 -0.82 6.92 -11.47
N TYR A 117 -0.39 8.14 -11.81
CA TYR A 117 -1.06 9.36 -11.38
C TYR A 117 -2.50 9.44 -11.90
N PHE A 118 -2.70 9.22 -13.19
CA PHE A 118 -4.04 9.26 -13.77
C PHE A 118 -4.91 8.11 -13.28
N THR A 119 -4.35 6.92 -13.11
CA THR A 119 -5.06 5.79 -12.50
C THR A 119 -5.54 6.14 -11.09
N TRP A 120 -4.68 6.69 -10.26
CA TRP A 120 -5.05 7.11 -8.91
C TRP A 120 -6.14 8.19 -8.92
N LYS A 121 -6.01 9.18 -9.79
CA LYS A 121 -7.03 10.23 -9.97
C LYS A 121 -8.38 9.65 -10.40
N MET A 122 -8.37 8.73 -11.36
CA MET A 122 -9.59 8.04 -11.83
C MET A 122 -10.24 7.21 -10.72
N ILE A 123 -9.46 6.51 -9.90
CA ILE A 123 -9.98 5.75 -8.75
C ILE A 123 -10.73 6.68 -7.79
N ILE A 124 -10.17 7.83 -7.44
CA ILE A 124 -10.84 8.80 -6.56
C ILE A 124 -12.15 9.33 -7.18
N GLU A 125 -12.13 9.64 -8.48
CA GLU A 125 -13.32 10.10 -9.19
C GLU A 125 -14.42 9.03 -9.22
N LEU A 126 -14.07 7.78 -9.52
CA LEU A 126 -15.02 6.66 -9.53
C LEU A 126 -15.59 6.38 -8.13
N GLN A 127 -14.76 6.48 -7.09
CA GLN A 127 -15.25 6.37 -5.71
C GLN A 127 -16.27 7.46 -5.36
N ASN A 128 -16.05 8.69 -5.79
CA ASN A 128 -16.99 9.78 -5.59
C ASN A 128 -18.29 9.57 -6.39
N GLU A 129 -18.20 9.12 -7.64
CA GLU A 129 -19.38 8.76 -8.43
C GLU A 129 -20.17 7.62 -7.79
N PHE A 130 -19.51 6.56 -7.35
CA PHE A 130 -20.16 5.46 -6.65
C PHE A 130 -20.89 5.94 -5.39
N LYS A 131 -20.25 6.81 -4.60
CA LYS A 131 -20.87 7.42 -3.43
C LYS A 131 -22.13 8.23 -3.79
N ASN A 132 -22.07 9.04 -4.84
CA ASN A 132 -23.20 9.83 -5.31
C ASN A 132 -24.35 8.95 -5.79
N ILE A 133 -24.07 7.89 -6.54
CA ILE A 133 -25.07 6.91 -6.96
C ILE A 133 -25.71 6.25 -5.74
N LYS A 134 -24.92 5.84 -4.76
CA LYS A 134 -25.42 5.24 -3.52
C LYS A 134 -26.37 6.19 -2.76
N ILE A 135 -26.01 7.47 -2.65
CA ILE A 135 -26.87 8.49 -2.02
C ILE A 135 -28.18 8.62 -2.79
N SER A 136 -28.14 8.68 -4.12
CA SER A 136 -29.31 8.76 -4.98
C SER A 136 -30.23 7.54 -4.84
N LEU A 137 -29.68 6.35 -4.66
CA LEU A 137 -30.48 5.14 -4.42
C LEU A 137 -31.17 5.18 -3.04
N ILE A 138 -30.46 5.62 -2.02
CA ILE A 138 -31.04 5.77 -0.66
C ILE A 138 -32.18 6.76 -0.69
N SER A 139 -32.04 7.89 -1.40
CA SER A 139 -33.11 8.90 -1.56
C SER A 139 -34.36 8.35 -2.27
N ARG A 140 -34.20 7.30 -3.08
CA ARG A 140 -35.30 6.57 -3.74
C ARG A 140 -35.84 5.40 -2.90
N ASN A 141 -35.56 5.40 -1.61
CA ASN A 141 -35.97 4.34 -0.65
C ASN A 141 -35.43 2.95 -0.98
N PHE A 142 -34.26 2.85 -1.63
CA PHE A 142 -33.61 1.59 -1.88
C PHE A 142 -33.06 1.03 -0.56
N SER A 143 -33.58 -0.12 -0.14
CA SER A 143 -33.11 -0.81 1.07
C SER A 143 -32.00 -1.79 0.75
N ASN A 144 -30.89 -1.75 1.49
CA ASN A 144 -29.74 -2.66 1.36
C ASN A 144 -30.03 -4.09 1.91
N LYS A 145 -31.27 -4.58 1.74
CA LYS A 145 -31.58 -5.95 2.13
C LYS A 145 -30.96 -6.93 1.15
N THR A 146 -30.47 -8.07 1.66
CA THR A 146 -29.89 -9.14 0.87
C THR A 146 -30.99 -9.78 0.00
N SER A 147 -31.15 -9.32 -1.23
CA SER A 147 -32.13 -9.83 -2.19
C SER A 147 -31.49 -9.91 -3.59
N LEU A 148 -32.06 -10.75 -4.45
CA LEU A 148 -31.62 -10.90 -5.84
C LEU A 148 -31.69 -9.54 -6.58
N PHE A 149 -32.72 -8.75 -6.31
CA PHE A 149 -32.88 -7.39 -6.84
C PHE A 149 -31.73 -6.46 -6.41
N THR A 150 -31.29 -6.54 -5.17
CA THR A 150 -30.16 -5.76 -4.66
C THR A 150 -28.85 -6.11 -5.39
N TYR A 151 -28.59 -7.40 -5.60
CA TYR A 151 -27.40 -7.85 -6.36
C TYR A 151 -27.44 -7.39 -7.82
N GLN A 152 -28.59 -7.50 -8.49
CA GLN A 152 -28.77 -6.98 -9.85
C GLN A 152 -28.55 -5.48 -9.93
N THR A 153 -29.07 -4.72 -8.96
CA THR A 153 -28.88 -3.28 -8.90
C THR A 153 -27.41 -2.89 -8.77
N TYR A 154 -26.67 -3.54 -7.86
CA TYR A 154 -25.23 -3.31 -7.73
C TYR A 154 -24.45 -3.75 -8.98
N GLY A 155 -24.85 -4.86 -9.62
CA GLY A 155 -24.28 -5.29 -10.89
C GLY A 155 -24.46 -4.25 -11.99
N ASN A 156 -25.67 -3.66 -12.12
CA ASN A 156 -25.96 -2.59 -13.07
C ASN A 156 -25.17 -1.32 -12.78
N ILE A 157 -24.98 -0.96 -11.49
CA ILE A 157 -24.15 0.18 -11.09
C ILE A 157 -22.69 -0.03 -11.49
N LEU A 158 -22.13 -1.22 -11.25
CA LEU A 158 -20.78 -1.56 -11.66
C LEU A 158 -20.64 -1.50 -13.18
N GLY A 159 -21.60 -2.02 -13.94
CA GLY A 159 -21.63 -1.90 -15.40
C GLY A 159 -21.65 -0.44 -15.87
N LEU A 160 -22.49 0.40 -15.25
CA LEU A 160 -22.56 1.83 -15.55
C LEU A 160 -21.24 2.55 -15.25
N LEU A 161 -20.62 2.27 -14.09
CA LEU A 161 -19.34 2.84 -13.71
C LEU A 161 -18.22 2.41 -14.67
N PHE A 162 -18.26 1.16 -15.14
CA PHE A 162 -17.30 0.66 -16.12
C PHE A 162 -17.42 1.41 -17.45
N ILE A 163 -18.63 1.55 -18.01
CA ILE A 163 -18.87 2.32 -19.25
C ILE A 163 -18.43 3.77 -19.08
N LYS A 164 -18.79 4.42 -17.98
CA LYS A 164 -18.37 5.80 -17.70
C LYS A 164 -16.84 5.92 -17.58
N SER A 165 -16.17 4.95 -16.96
CA SER A 165 -14.71 4.97 -16.85
C SER A 165 -14.02 4.87 -18.20
N MET A 166 -14.54 4.03 -19.10
CA MET A 166 -14.03 3.93 -20.48
C MET A 166 -14.22 5.24 -21.25
N GLN A 167 -15.41 5.86 -21.16
CA GLN A 167 -15.68 7.15 -21.80
C GLN A 167 -14.74 8.25 -21.28
N LYS A 168 -14.55 8.32 -19.95
CA LYS A 168 -13.61 9.27 -19.33
C LYS A 168 -12.17 9.03 -19.80
N ALA A 169 -11.72 7.77 -19.86
CA ALA A 169 -10.39 7.43 -20.35
C ALA A 169 -10.19 7.87 -21.80
N GLN A 170 -11.20 7.65 -22.66
CA GLN A 170 -11.14 8.09 -24.05
C GLN A 170 -11.09 9.62 -24.15
N ASN A 171 -11.97 10.33 -23.47
CA ASN A 171 -11.98 11.79 -23.46
C ASN A 171 -10.67 12.38 -22.93
N LEU A 172 -10.07 11.74 -21.92
CA LEU A 172 -8.78 12.15 -21.39
C LEU A 172 -7.66 11.97 -22.42
N LYS A 173 -7.66 10.82 -23.10
CA LYS A 173 -6.72 10.52 -24.18
C LYS A 173 -6.83 11.57 -25.30
N ASP A 174 -8.03 11.79 -25.81
CA ASP A 174 -8.26 12.75 -26.89
C ASP A 174 -7.84 14.18 -26.49
N SER A 175 -8.10 14.56 -25.22
CA SER A 175 -7.63 15.85 -24.68
C SER A 175 -6.11 15.94 -24.59
N PHE A 176 -5.42 14.84 -24.30
CA PHE A 176 -3.97 14.79 -24.25
C PHE A 176 -3.34 14.86 -25.63
N ASP A 177 -3.91 14.14 -26.60
CA ASP A 177 -3.47 14.15 -27.99
C ASP A 177 -3.58 15.57 -28.58
N LEU A 178 -4.69 16.27 -28.32
CA LEU A 178 -4.89 17.65 -28.75
C LEU A 178 -3.95 18.67 -28.10
N ARG A 179 -3.50 18.40 -26.85
CA ARG A 179 -2.58 19.28 -26.11
C ARG A 179 -1.11 18.92 -26.28
N GLY A 180 -0.77 17.92 -27.10
CA GLY A 180 0.60 17.47 -27.31
C GLY A 180 1.26 16.93 -26.03
N PHE A 181 0.52 16.19 -25.19
CA PHE A 181 1.03 15.67 -23.93
C PHE A 181 2.14 14.63 -24.13
N ASN A 182 3.33 14.92 -23.65
CA ASN A 182 4.53 14.07 -23.80
C ASN A 182 4.70 13.01 -22.70
N GLY A 183 3.69 12.81 -21.84
CA GLY A 183 3.78 11.86 -20.73
C GLY A 183 4.49 12.41 -19.48
N GLU A 184 4.81 13.71 -19.43
CA GLU A 184 5.42 14.35 -18.28
C GLU A 184 4.38 14.95 -17.35
N ILE A 185 4.49 14.63 -16.05
CA ILE A 185 3.70 15.27 -15.00
C ILE A 185 4.66 15.96 -14.05
N TYR A 186 4.39 17.23 -13.77
CA TYR A 186 5.13 18.00 -12.77
C TYR A 186 4.41 17.85 -11.44
N LEU A 187 5.02 17.09 -10.53
CA LEU A 187 4.54 16.94 -9.17
C LEU A 187 5.32 17.93 -8.28
N ASN A 188 4.59 18.73 -7.51
CA ASN A 188 5.20 19.54 -6.48
C ASN A 188 5.74 18.63 -5.37
N SER A 189 7.05 18.45 -5.30
CA SER A 189 7.74 17.50 -4.42
C SER A 189 8.81 18.19 -3.59
N ASP A 190 8.39 19.08 -2.69
CA ASP A 190 9.26 19.70 -1.70
C ASP A 190 9.53 18.75 -0.51
N PHE A 191 9.97 17.54 -0.80
CA PHE A 191 10.38 16.61 0.25
C PHE A 191 11.88 16.73 0.53
N SER A 192 12.20 17.51 1.55
CA SER A 192 13.53 17.50 2.14
C SER A 192 13.83 16.16 2.81
N LEU A 193 15.08 15.73 2.74
CA LEU A 193 15.55 14.56 3.48
C LEU A 193 15.44 14.83 4.99
N SER A 194 14.68 14.02 5.70
CA SER A 194 14.61 14.10 7.15
C SER A 194 15.77 13.32 7.79
N LYS A 195 16.22 13.75 8.96
CA LYS A 195 17.21 13.01 9.75
C LYS A 195 16.73 11.59 10.06
N TYR A 196 15.43 11.39 10.25
CA TYR A 196 14.81 10.08 10.51
C TYR A 196 14.94 9.11 9.34
N ASP A 197 14.94 9.62 8.09
CA ASP A 197 15.10 8.80 6.89
C ASP A 197 16.49 8.17 6.82
N CYS A 198 17.52 8.98 7.10
CA CYS A 198 18.92 8.50 7.12
C CYS A 198 19.15 7.46 8.22
N ILE A 199 18.60 7.71 9.43
CA ILE A 199 18.73 6.80 10.56
C ILE A 199 18.04 5.46 10.23
N LEU A 200 16.84 5.49 9.68
CA LEU A 200 16.10 4.28 9.32
C LEU A 200 16.86 3.45 8.28
N LEU A 201 17.38 4.11 7.24
CA LEU A 201 18.16 3.45 6.19
C LEU A 201 19.43 2.82 6.76
N PHE A 202 20.13 3.53 7.65
CA PHE A 202 21.32 3.01 8.34
C PHE A 202 20.99 1.78 9.19
N ILE A 203 19.91 1.82 9.98
CA ILE A 203 19.47 0.67 10.79
C ILE A 203 19.18 -0.54 9.91
N ILE A 204 18.48 -0.38 8.78
CA ILE A 204 18.16 -1.48 7.87
C ILE A 204 19.43 -2.08 7.26
N ILE A 205 20.34 -1.26 6.78
CA ILE A 205 21.63 -1.74 6.24
C ILE A 205 22.41 -2.47 7.32
N PHE A 206 22.47 -1.93 8.54
CA PHE A 206 23.16 -2.56 9.67
C PHE A 206 22.56 -3.93 10.02
N THR A 207 21.23 -4.05 10.06
CA THR A 207 20.57 -5.35 10.31
C THR A 207 20.86 -6.37 9.22
N LEU A 208 20.97 -5.93 7.96
CA LEU A 208 21.32 -6.83 6.85
C LEU A 208 22.79 -7.26 6.87
N ILE A 209 23.69 -6.37 7.28
CA ILE A 209 25.11 -6.71 7.45
C ILE A 209 25.26 -7.72 8.59
N LEU A 210 24.60 -7.52 9.73
CA LEU A 210 24.61 -8.48 10.83
C LEU A 210 24.12 -9.88 10.41
N LYS A 211 23.14 -9.92 9.50
CA LYS A 211 22.65 -11.18 8.92
C LYS A 211 23.72 -11.94 8.14
N VAL A 212 24.62 -11.24 7.44
CA VAL A 212 25.64 -11.87 6.58
C VAL A 212 26.80 -12.42 7.43
N PHE A 213 27.05 -11.81 8.59
CA PHE A 213 28.14 -12.20 9.49
C PHE A 213 27.75 -13.26 10.54
N LEU A 214 26.46 -13.48 10.73
CA LEU A 214 25.91 -14.48 11.67
C LEU A 214 25.13 -15.57 10.92
#